data_ef6a99f94216a0b8bbeb77964c511641
#
_entry.id   ef6a99f94216a0b8bbeb77964c511641
#
_cell.length_a   1.000
_cell.length_b   1.000
_cell.length_c   1.000
_cell.angle_alpha   90.00
_cell.angle_beta   90.00
_cell.angle_gamma   90.00
#
_symmetry.space_group_name_H-M   'P 1'
#
loop_
_entity.id
_entity.type
_entity.pdbx_description
1 polymer ?
#
loop_
_entity_poly.entity_id
_entity_poly.type
_entity_poly.pdbx_seq_one_letter_code
_entity_poly.pdbx_strand_id
1 'polypeptide(L)'
;MNRSLAVLALMFAGVGVSKAQGFELENGKAEHTFYPDATAPVDCTIHFKNLKKSAIVFAYEKVSVDYPTAWDVSFCDNRNCYATFLNNDTMAKVAPNAEASLKITVFPNGKADTAVVKYALWDYDNPTDRDTIVWNIYIRWGANTKSWLVDRMSAYPNPVANVLHLVGVDACKGQLIDAKGSVVKDVVLEAGKLDVSALSSGVYTLMLQTPTGVARVGFVRK
;
A
#
# COMPACT_ATOMS: atom_id res chain seq x y z
N MET A 1 2.11 52.59 41.79
CA MET A 1 1.23 51.91 40.84
C MET A 1 2.04 50.79 40.16
N ASN A 2 2.03 49.60 40.77
CA ASN A 2 2.75 48.42 40.23
C ASN A 2 1.77 47.56 39.46
N ARG A 3 1.98 47.40 38.16
CA ARG A 3 1.28 46.44 37.32
C ARG A 3 2.12 45.17 37.23
N SER A 4 1.68 44.13 37.94
CA SER A 4 2.23 42.78 37.79
C SER A 4 1.68 42.16 36.49
N LEU A 5 2.57 41.86 35.56
CA LEU A 5 2.25 40.99 34.39
C LEU A 5 2.23 39.53 34.87
N ALA A 6 1.07 38.92 34.85
CA ALA A 6 0.94 37.48 34.98
C ALA A 6 1.27 36.80 33.62
N VAL A 7 2.36 36.08 33.57
CA VAL A 7 2.73 35.23 32.42
C VAL A 7 1.93 33.94 32.54
N LEU A 8 0.97 33.77 31.64
CA LEU A 8 0.18 32.54 31.50
C LEU A 8 1.03 31.49 30.75
N ALA A 9 1.62 30.56 31.50
CA ALA A 9 2.31 29.43 30.91
C ALA A 9 1.29 28.44 30.33
N LEU A 10 1.16 28.37 28.99
CA LEU A 10 0.44 27.30 28.30
C LEU A 10 1.23 26.00 28.49
N MET A 11 0.72 25.12 29.35
CA MET A 11 1.18 23.73 29.37
C MET A 11 0.64 23.01 28.11
N PHE A 12 1.49 22.74 27.17
CA PHE A 12 1.25 21.75 26.13
C PHE A 12 1.20 20.38 26.80
N ALA A 13 -0.01 19.87 27.03
CA ALA A 13 -0.19 18.47 27.37
C ALA A 13 0.23 17.66 26.12
N GLY A 14 1.45 17.13 26.14
CA GLY A 14 1.89 16.16 25.17
C GLY A 14 0.91 14.98 25.22
N VAL A 15 0.27 14.66 24.09
CA VAL A 15 -0.48 13.44 23.90
C VAL A 15 0.54 12.30 24.00
N GLY A 16 0.71 11.78 25.22
CA GLY A 16 1.50 10.58 25.46
C GLY A 16 0.80 9.44 24.73
N VAL A 17 1.47 8.88 23.72
CA VAL A 17 1.08 7.60 23.12
C VAL A 17 1.17 6.57 24.27
N SER A 18 0.04 6.17 24.83
CA SER A 18 -0.04 5.08 25.79
C SER A 18 0.41 3.81 25.07
N LYS A 19 1.63 3.36 25.32
CA LYS A 19 2.06 2.03 24.86
C LYS A 19 1.33 1.02 25.72
N ALA A 20 0.51 0.19 25.09
CA ALA A 20 -0.07 -0.96 25.75
C ALA A 20 1.06 -1.81 26.39
N GLN A 21 0.93 -2.10 27.69
CA GLN A 21 1.97 -2.83 28.44
C GLN A 21 1.96 -4.30 28.01
N GLY A 22 2.78 -4.67 27.08
CA GLY A 22 2.98 -6.08 26.74
C GLY A 22 3.05 -6.37 25.24
N PHE A 23 2.66 -5.45 24.38
CA PHE A 23 2.83 -5.57 22.93
C PHE A 23 3.10 -4.22 22.28
N GLU A 24 3.58 -4.26 21.04
CA GLU A 24 3.87 -3.09 20.23
C GLU A 24 3.16 -3.22 18.90
N LEU A 25 2.47 -2.16 18.48
CA LEU A 25 1.88 -2.04 17.15
C LEU A 25 2.96 -1.72 16.12
N GLU A 26 2.74 -2.13 14.89
CA GLU A 26 3.64 -1.87 13.76
C GLU A 26 3.98 -0.39 13.65
N ASN A 27 5.28 -0.07 13.63
CA ASN A 27 5.82 1.30 13.62
C ASN A 27 5.29 2.19 14.77
N GLY A 28 4.81 1.62 15.87
CA GLY A 28 4.22 2.33 17.00
C GLY A 28 2.91 3.07 16.64
N LYS A 29 2.24 2.69 15.56
CA LYS A 29 1.04 3.37 15.06
C LYS A 29 -0.18 2.47 15.21
N ALA A 30 -1.25 3.06 15.72
CA ALA A 30 -2.55 2.40 15.78
C ALA A 30 -3.38 2.58 14.50
N GLU A 31 -3.04 3.58 13.68
CA GLU A 31 -3.78 3.93 12.47
C GLU A 31 -2.92 3.71 11.22
N HIS A 32 -3.44 2.92 10.30
CA HIS A 32 -2.81 2.55 9.04
C HIS A 32 -3.69 2.94 7.86
N THR A 33 -3.05 3.44 6.80
CA THR A 33 -3.73 3.88 5.58
C THR A 33 -3.25 3.06 4.39
N PHE A 34 -4.20 2.52 3.61
CA PHE A 34 -3.97 1.69 2.45
C PHE A 34 -4.59 2.35 1.21
N TYR A 35 -3.86 2.32 0.09
CA TYR A 35 -4.28 2.91 -1.20
C TYR A 35 -4.25 1.85 -2.32
N PRO A 36 -5.06 0.80 -2.24
CA PRO A 36 -5.08 -0.23 -3.25
C PRO A 36 -5.82 0.17 -4.53
N ASP A 37 -5.60 -0.62 -5.59
CA ASP A 37 -6.30 -0.51 -6.86
C ASP A 37 -7.63 -1.29 -6.82
N ALA A 38 -8.66 -0.79 -7.52
CA ALA A 38 -9.98 -1.40 -7.59
C ALA A 38 -10.06 -2.69 -8.44
N THR A 39 -8.99 -3.05 -9.14
CA THR A 39 -8.99 -4.11 -10.16
C THR A 39 -8.68 -5.51 -9.61
N ALA A 40 -8.14 -5.64 -8.41
CA ALA A 40 -7.71 -6.90 -7.82
C ALA A 40 -8.02 -6.96 -6.31
N PRO A 41 -8.12 -8.17 -5.73
CA PRO A 41 -8.15 -8.33 -4.28
C PRO A 41 -6.90 -7.75 -3.63
N VAL A 42 -7.06 -7.13 -2.47
CA VAL A 42 -5.96 -6.48 -1.74
C VAL A 42 -5.96 -6.86 -0.28
N ASP A 43 -4.80 -7.21 0.22
CA ASP A 43 -4.54 -7.48 1.63
C ASP A 43 -4.09 -6.19 2.35
N CYS A 44 -4.86 -5.80 3.36
CA CYS A 44 -4.56 -4.69 4.26
C CYS A 44 -4.21 -5.27 5.63
N THR A 45 -2.93 -5.50 5.88
CA THR A 45 -2.43 -6.18 7.09
C THR A 45 -1.85 -5.18 8.07
N ILE A 46 -2.20 -5.31 9.36
CA ILE A 46 -1.57 -4.60 10.46
C ILE A 46 -0.87 -5.63 11.34
N HIS A 47 0.42 -5.45 11.55
CA HIS A 47 1.25 -6.31 12.38
C HIS A 47 1.39 -5.73 13.79
N PHE A 48 1.59 -6.62 14.74
CA PHE A 48 1.91 -6.28 16.12
C PHE A 48 2.75 -7.40 16.76
N LYS A 49 3.53 -7.05 17.77
CA LYS A 49 4.55 -7.91 18.35
C LYS A 49 4.33 -8.12 19.84
N ASN A 50 4.44 -9.36 20.29
CA ASN A 50 4.48 -9.68 21.70
C ASN A 50 5.83 -9.24 22.32
N LEU A 51 5.80 -8.31 23.25
CA LEU A 51 6.99 -7.84 23.99
C LEU A 51 7.21 -8.55 25.33
N LYS A 52 6.26 -9.40 25.76
CA LYS A 52 6.39 -10.17 27.01
C LYS A 52 7.40 -11.30 26.86
N LYS A 53 7.95 -11.74 27.99
CA LYS A 53 8.82 -12.92 28.07
C LYS A 53 8.04 -14.24 28.05
N SER A 54 6.71 -14.20 28.10
CA SER A 54 5.79 -15.32 27.99
C SER A 54 4.95 -15.24 26.73
N ALA A 55 4.43 -16.38 26.27
CA ALA A 55 3.45 -16.37 25.20
C ALA A 55 2.15 -15.73 25.67
N ILE A 56 1.52 -14.92 24.81
CA ILE A 56 0.23 -14.27 25.06
C ILE A 56 -0.81 -14.71 24.04
N VAL A 57 -2.08 -14.56 24.40
CA VAL A 57 -3.22 -14.66 23.51
C VAL A 57 -3.74 -13.26 23.31
N PHE A 58 -3.79 -12.78 22.07
CA PHE A 58 -4.47 -11.53 21.77
C PHE A 58 -5.97 -11.76 21.66
N ALA A 59 -6.74 -10.84 22.21
CA ALA A 59 -8.17 -10.72 21.99
C ALA A 59 -8.46 -9.47 21.17
N TYR A 60 -9.51 -9.51 20.39
CA TYR A 60 -9.96 -8.38 19.60
C TYR A 60 -11.48 -8.25 19.62
N GLU A 61 -11.95 -7.01 19.48
CA GLU A 61 -13.38 -6.66 19.45
C GLU A 61 -13.66 -5.56 18.43
N LYS A 62 -14.69 -5.75 17.63
CA LYS A 62 -15.13 -4.79 16.64
C LYS A 62 -15.66 -3.52 17.31
N VAL A 63 -15.02 -2.38 17.05
CA VAL A 63 -15.47 -1.07 17.50
C VAL A 63 -16.43 -0.46 16.47
N SER A 64 -16.02 -0.41 15.21
CA SER A 64 -16.87 0.03 14.10
C SER A 64 -16.35 -0.53 12.78
N VAL A 65 -17.27 -0.73 11.85
CA VAL A 65 -16.97 -1.16 10.48
C VAL A 65 -17.88 -0.38 9.54
N ASP A 66 -17.28 0.44 8.71
CA ASP A 66 -17.93 1.19 7.65
C ASP A 66 -17.23 0.87 6.33
N TYR A 67 -17.93 0.22 5.40
CA TYR A 67 -17.41 -0.16 4.09
C TYR A 67 -18.54 -0.26 3.06
N PRO A 68 -18.24 -0.08 1.76
CA PRO A 68 -19.22 -0.17 0.69
C PRO A 68 -19.82 -1.57 0.55
N THR A 69 -21.13 -1.67 0.45
CA THR A 69 -21.84 -2.94 0.29
C THR A 69 -21.53 -3.67 -1.02
N ALA A 70 -20.92 -2.97 -1.98
CA ALA A 70 -20.48 -3.56 -3.25
C ALA A 70 -19.16 -4.33 -3.12
N TRP A 71 -18.45 -4.20 -2.00
CA TRP A 71 -17.21 -4.93 -1.74
C TRP A 71 -17.50 -6.24 -1.02
N ASP A 72 -16.81 -7.30 -1.42
CA ASP A 72 -16.69 -8.47 -0.57
C ASP A 72 -15.44 -8.32 0.30
N VAL A 73 -15.48 -8.87 1.51
CA VAL A 73 -14.39 -8.76 2.47
C VAL A 73 -14.12 -10.10 3.14
N SER A 74 -12.86 -10.30 3.52
CA SER A 74 -12.43 -11.37 4.40
C SER A 74 -11.61 -10.77 5.53
N PHE A 75 -11.83 -11.25 6.75
CA PHE A 75 -11.09 -10.84 7.94
C PHE A 75 -10.31 -12.05 8.48
N CYS A 76 -8.99 -11.89 8.63
CA CYS A 76 -8.13 -12.98 9.08
C CYS A 76 -7.35 -12.57 10.33
N ASP A 77 -7.23 -13.51 11.26
CA ASP A 77 -6.27 -13.49 12.36
C ASP A 77 -5.14 -14.53 12.12
N ASN A 78 -4.27 -14.76 13.09
CA ASN A 78 -3.20 -15.75 12.97
C ASN A 78 -3.69 -17.21 13.09
N ARG A 79 -4.98 -17.45 13.20
CA ARG A 79 -5.61 -18.76 13.34
C ARG A 79 -6.49 -19.11 12.13
N ASN A 80 -7.37 -18.19 11.72
CA ASN A 80 -8.37 -18.42 10.69
C ASN A 80 -8.63 -17.18 9.83
N CYS A 81 -9.29 -17.43 8.67
CA CYS A 81 -9.90 -16.39 7.85
C CYS A 81 -11.42 -16.58 7.82
N TYR A 82 -12.14 -15.50 7.91
CA TYR A 82 -13.60 -15.43 7.98
C TYR A 82 -14.13 -14.59 6.82
N ALA A 83 -15.23 -15.00 6.23
CA ALA A 83 -15.86 -14.29 5.11
C ALA A 83 -16.66 -13.03 5.56
N THR A 84 -16.45 -12.57 6.77
CA THR A 84 -17.09 -11.38 7.34
C THR A 84 -16.29 -10.84 8.50
N PHE A 85 -16.61 -9.62 8.94
CA PHE A 85 -16.04 -9.01 10.15
C PHE A 85 -16.67 -9.64 11.41
N LEU A 86 -15.85 -10.28 12.22
CA LEU A 86 -16.28 -10.83 13.51
C LEU A 86 -16.58 -9.72 14.53
N ASN A 87 -17.49 -9.97 15.46
CA ASN A 87 -17.73 -9.05 16.57
C ASN A 87 -16.57 -9.07 17.57
N ASN A 88 -16.12 -10.27 17.95
CA ASN A 88 -14.98 -10.50 18.83
C ASN A 88 -14.44 -11.93 18.65
N ASP A 89 -13.19 -12.16 18.95
CA ASP A 89 -12.58 -13.49 19.08
C ASP A 89 -11.21 -13.36 19.77
N THR A 90 -10.54 -14.49 19.95
CA THR A 90 -9.16 -14.61 20.43
C THR A 90 -8.29 -15.24 19.36
N MET A 91 -7.04 -14.82 19.29
CA MET A 91 -6.04 -15.35 18.35
C MET A 91 -5.39 -16.64 18.90
N ALA A 92 -4.61 -17.32 18.06
CA ALA A 92 -3.69 -18.33 18.54
C ALA A 92 -2.60 -17.70 19.43
N LYS A 93 -2.00 -18.52 20.30
CA LYS A 93 -0.89 -18.07 21.16
C LYS A 93 0.27 -17.52 20.34
N VAL A 94 0.77 -16.37 20.73
CA VAL A 94 1.92 -15.69 20.13
C VAL A 94 3.11 -15.80 21.09
N ALA A 95 4.18 -16.44 20.62
CA ALA A 95 5.39 -16.67 21.43
C ALA A 95 6.06 -15.34 21.84
N PRO A 96 6.95 -15.35 22.83
CA PRO A 96 7.76 -14.18 23.19
C PRO A 96 8.51 -13.62 21.99
N ASN A 97 8.46 -12.31 21.81
CA ASN A 97 9.07 -11.57 20.69
C ASN A 97 8.58 -11.96 19.29
N ALA A 98 7.56 -12.80 19.16
CA ALA A 98 6.95 -13.14 17.89
C ALA A 98 5.93 -12.09 17.45
N GLU A 99 5.69 -12.04 16.15
CA GLU A 99 4.70 -11.17 15.53
C GLU A 99 3.38 -11.92 15.31
N ALA A 100 2.30 -11.17 15.34
CA ALA A 100 0.98 -11.57 14.91
C ALA A 100 0.38 -10.46 14.03
N SER A 101 -0.73 -10.74 13.38
CA SER A 101 -1.38 -9.74 12.54
C SER A 101 -2.89 -9.94 12.49
N LEU A 102 -3.60 -8.85 12.25
CA LEU A 102 -4.97 -8.85 11.76
C LEU A 102 -4.95 -8.34 10.31
N LYS A 103 -5.65 -9.03 9.44
CA LYS A 103 -5.67 -8.76 8.00
C LYS A 103 -7.09 -8.62 7.49
N ILE A 104 -7.32 -7.60 6.70
CA ILE A 104 -8.53 -7.43 5.90
C ILE A 104 -8.15 -7.66 4.44
N THR A 105 -8.76 -8.64 3.79
CA THR A 105 -8.69 -8.78 2.34
C THR A 105 -9.95 -8.15 1.76
N VAL A 106 -9.79 -7.17 0.90
CA VAL A 106 -10.88 -6.49 0.21
C VAL A 106 -10.95 -6.95 -1.24
N PHE A 107 -12.15 -7.30 -1.70
CA PHE A 107 -12.50 -7.60 -3.08
C PHE A 107 -13.36 -6.45 -3.60
N PRO A 108 -12.78 -5.46 -4.29
CA PRO A 108 -13.50 -4.22 -4.64
C PRO A 108 -14.56 -4.40 -5.70
N ASN A 109 -14.54 -5.53 -6.44
CA ASN A 109 -15.50 -5.82 -7.53
C ASN A 109 -15.58 -4.69 -8.57
N GLY A 110 -14.43 -4.05 -8.86
CA GLY A 110 -14.36 -2.91 -9.76
C GLY A 110 -15.06 -1.64 -9.24
N LYS A 111 -15.18 -1.45 -7.94
CA LYS A 111 -15.77 -0.24 -7.32
C LYS A 111 -14.74 0.49 -6.46
N ALA A 112 -14.36 1.67 -6.91
CA ALA A 112 -13.55 2.60 -6.12
C ALA A 112 -14.43 3.23 -5.04
N ASP A 113 -13.96 3.21 -3.80
CA ASP A 113 -14.64 3.80 -2.63
C ASP A 113 -13.68 3.79 -1.42
N THR A 114 -14.20 4.10 -0.24
CA THR A 114 -13.44 4.15 1.00
C THR A 114 -14.07 3.28 2.08
N ALA A 115 -13.22 2.74 2.97
CA ALA A 115 -13.69 2.05 4.16
C ALA A 115 -12.88 2.49 5.38
N VAL A 116 -13.55 2.48 6.55
CA VAL A 116 -12.91 2.68 7.85
C VAL A 116 -13.31 1.53 8.76
N VAL A 117 -12.31 0.76 9.19
CA VAL A 117 -12.51 -0.39 10.08
C VAL A 117 -11.74 -0.17 11.36
N LYS A 118 -12.37 -0.40 12.51
CA LYS A 118 -11.77 -0.20 13.83
C LYS A 118 -12.00 -1.44 14.70
N TYR A 119 -10.91 -1.94 15.26
CA TYR A 119 -10.93 -3.01 16.26
C TYR A 119 -10.14 -2.61 17.50
N ALA A 120 -10.69 -2.90 18.67
CA ALA A 120 -9.92 -2.91 19.90
C ALA A 120 -9.08 -4.20 19.94
N LEU A 121 -7.83 -4.09 20.36
CA LEU A 121 -6.86 -5.20 20.50
C LEU A 121 -6.23 -5.14 21.88
N TRP A 122 -6.10 -6.28 22.56
CA TRP A 122 -5.47 -6.37 23.89
C TRP A 122 -4.90 -7.77 24.15
N ASP A 123 -4.07 -7.85 25.16
CA ASP A 123 -3.69 -9.13 25.74
C ASP A 123 -4.87 -9.69 26.56
N TYR A 124 -5.34 -10.89 26.23
CA TYR A 124 -6.50 -11.54 26.84
C TYR A 124 -6.45 -11.56 28.38
N ASP A 125 -5.25 -11.73 28.96
CA ASP A 125 -5.04 -11.73 30.41
C ASP A 125 -5.00 -10.32 31.01
N ASN A 126 -4.98 -9.26 30.20
CA ASN A 126 -4.99 -7.86 30.64
C ASN A 126 -6.02 -7.01 29.86
N PRO A 127 -7.32 -7.22 30.09
CA PRO A 127 -8.38 -6.61 29.28
C PRO A 127 -8.57 -5.11 29.51
N THR A 128 -7.90 -4.52 30.49
CA THR A 128 -7.97 -3.08 30.76
C THR A 128 -7.02 -2.23 29.90
N ASP A 129 -6.02 -2.87 29.31
CA ASP A 129 -4.99 -2.21 28.48
C ASP A 129 -5.25 -2.53 26.99
N ARG A 130 -6.11 -1.70 26.36
CA ARG A 130 -6.61 -1.91 25.00
C ARG A 130 -6.14 -0.81 24.08
N ASP A 131 -5.59 -1.19 22.94
CA ASP A 131 -5.36 -0.29 21.81
C ASP A 131 -6.50 -0.42 20.78
N THR A 132 -6.81 0.68 20.10
CA THR A 132 -7.74 0.64 18.97
C THR A 132 -6.96 0.77 17.68
N ILE A 133 -6.91 -0.30 16.89
CA ILE A 133 -6.29 -0.30 15.58
C ILE A 133 -7.29 0.08 14.50
N VAL A 134 -6.83 0.88 13.52
CA VAL A 134 -7.67 1.50 12.49
C VAL A 134 -7.11 1.21 11.11
N TRP A 135 -7.94 0.66 10.24
CA TRP A 135 -7.69 0.60 8.80
C TRP A 135 -8.45 1.71 8.11
N ASN A 136 -7.73 2.61 7.43
CA ASN A 136 -8.28 3.54 6.46
C ASN A 136 -7.95 3.00 5.06
N ILE A 137 -8.95 2.54 4.34
CA ILE A 137 -8.78 1.88 3.04
C ILE A 137 -9.40 2.77 1.96
N TYR A 138 -8.56 3.28 1.05
CA TYR A 138 -8.95 4.17 -0.04
C TYR A 138 -8.73 3.46 -1.37
N ILE A 139 -9.74 2.74 -1.87
CA ILE A 139 -9.67 2.10 -3.17
C ILE A 139 -9.95 3.13 -4.25
N ARG A 140 -9.04 3.24 -5.19
CA ARG A 140 -9.12 4.17 -6.30
C ARG A 140 -9.18 3.41 -7.61
N TRP A 141 -9.86 3.97 -8.61
CA TRP A 141 -9.62 3.57 -9.98
C TRP A 141 -8.17 3.92 -10.29
N GLY A 142 -7.41 2.90 -10.60
CA GLY A 142 -6.06 3.13 -10.98
C GLY A 142 -5.98 3.86 -12.31
N ALA A 143 -5.86 5.20 -12.26
CA ALA A 143 -4.94 5.82 -13.18
C ALA A 143 -3.54 5.44 -12.67
N ASN A 144 -3.25 4.13 -12.62
CA ASN A 144 -2.01 3.64 -12.07
C ASN A 144 -0.90 3.90 -13.09
N THR A 145 -0.36 5.12 -13.05
CA THR A 145 0.88 5.47 -13.73
C THR A 145 2.12 4.90 -13.03
N LYS A 146 1.97 4.27 -11.86
CA LYS A 146 2.97 3.43 -11.22
C LYS A 146 2.64 1.95 -11.45
N SER A 147 2.79 1.49 -12.68
CA SER A 147 3.06 0.10 -12.91
C SER A 147 4.35 -0.26 -12.14
N TRP A 148 4.31 -1.26 -11.23
CA TRP A 148 5.49 -1.80 -10.56
C TRP A 148 6.57 -2.28 -11.55
N LEU A 149 6.24 -2.42 -12.82
CA LEU A 149 7.16 -2.66 -13.93
C LEU A 149 8.02 -1.43 -14.26
N VAL A 150 7.52 -0.19 -14.01
CA VAL A 150 8.29 1.02 -14.31
C VAL A 150 9.55 1.09 -13.45
N ASP A 151 9.48 0.63 -12.20
CA ASP A 151 10.66 0.61 -11.31
C ASP A 151 11.70 -0.47 -11.68
N ARG A 152 11.35 -1.43 -12.56
CA ARG A 152 12.24 -2.49 -13.03
C ARG A 152 12.67 -2.36 -14.50
N MET A 153 12.05 -1.43 -15.25
CA MET A 153 12.39 -1.21 -16.64
C MET A 153 13.39 -0.07 -16.77
N SER A 154 14.51 -0.34 -17.39
CA SER A 154 15.46 0.68 -17.77
C SER A 154 15.73 0.63 -19.27
N ALA A 155 15.97 1.80 -19.85
CA ALA A 155 16.30 1.96 -21.26
C ALA A 155 17.72 2.50 -21.39
N TYR A 156 18.54 1.87 -22.21
CA TYR A 156 19.90 2.30 -22.47
C TYR A 156 20.34 2.01 -23.91
N PRO A 157 21.33 2.78 -24.46
CA PRO A 157 21.82 4.03 -23.91
C PRO A 157 20.75 5.12 -23.94
N ASN A 158 20.81 6.06 -23.01
CA ASN A 158 19.95 7.24 -23.03
C ASN A 158 20.82 8.48 -22.71
N PRO A 159 21.06 9.37 -23.66
CA PRO A 159 20.52 9.46 -25.02
C PRO A 159 20.99 8.35 -25.99
N VAL A 160 20.08 7.93 -26.87
CA VAL A 160 20.29 6.85 -27.85
C VAL A 160 20.51 7.39 -29.26
N ALA A 161 21.38 6.70 -30.03
CA ALA A 161 21.61 7.01 -31.46
C ALA A 161 20.82 6.07 -32.39
N ASN A 162 20.96 4.76 -32.25
CA ASN A 162 20.39 3.80 -33.21
C ASN A 162 19.49 2.75 -32.55
N VAL A 163 19.97 2.05 -31.53
CA VAL A 163 19.24 0.95 -30.91
C VAL A 163 19.09 1.21 -29.41
N LEU A 164 17.85 1.23 -28.95
CA LEU A 164 17.47 1.32 -27.55
C LEU A 164 17.31 -0.10 -26.99
N HIS A 165 17.98 -0.39 -25.92
CA HIS A 165 17.84 -1.64 -25.16
C HIS A 165 16.94 -1.40 -23.95
N LEU A 166 16.05 -2.33 -23.71
CA LEU A 166 15.12 -2.32 -22.58
C LEU A 166 15.41 -3.52 -21.67
N VAL A 167 15.59 -3.26 -20.39
CA VAL A 167 15.75 -4.31 -19.37
C VAL A 167 14.39 -4.61 -18.76
N GLY A 168 14.09 -5.89 -18.54
CA GLY A 168 12.86 -6.34 -17.91
C GLY A 168 11.69 -6.60 -18.87
N VAL A 169 11.95 -6.53 -20.20
CA VAL A 169 10.96 -6.84 -21.25
C VAL A 169 11.67 -7.51 -22.43
N ASP A 170 11.21 -8.70 -22.80
CA ASP A 170 11.79 -9.44 -23.94
C ASP A 170 11.05 -9.17 -25.26
N ALA A 171 9.74 -9.42 -25.28
CA ALA A 171 8.89 -9.21 -26.46
C ALA A 171 7.54 -8.64 -26.05
N CYS A 172 7.18 -7.51 -26.63
CA CYS A 172 5.83 -6.94 -26.46
C CYS A 172 5.52 -5.92 -27.56
N LYS A 173 4.22 -5.62 -27.71
CA LYS A 173 3.73 -4.56 -28.56
C LYS A 173 3.65 -3.25 -27.78
N GLY A 174 3.79 -2.13 -28.49
CA GLY A 174 3.67 -0.82 -27.89
C GLY A 174 3.50 0.30 -28.89
N GLN A 175 3.51 1.52 -28.37
CA GLN A 175 3.41 2.74 -29.15
C GLN A 175 4.54 3.69 -28.75
N LEU A 176 5.12 4.32 -29.76
CA LEU A 176 6.08 5.39 -29.60
C LEU A 176 5.35 6.73 -29.66
N ILE A 177 5.57 7.56 -28.66
CA ILE A 177 4.89 8.85 -28.49
C ILE A 177 5.95 9.95 -28.43
N ASP A 178 5.73 11.05 -29.15
CA ASP A 178 6.60 12.23 -29.14
C ASP A 178 6.35 13.14 -27.91
N ALA A 179 7.14 14.19 -27.79
CA ALA A 179 7.04 15.17 -26.70
C ALA A 179 5.72 15.95 -26.68
N LYS A 180 4.93 15.93 -27.79
CA LYS A 180 3.61 16.57 -27.87
C LYS A 180 2.48 15.62 -27.47
N GLY A 181 2.80 14.34 -27.20
CA GLY A 181 1.81 13.31 -26.88
C GLY A 181 1.21 12.64 -28.12
N SER A 182 1.75 12.89 -29.33
CA SER A 182 1.29 12.29 -30.56
C SER A 182 1.93 10.90 -30.76
N VAL A 183 1.14 9.93 -31.19
CA VAL A 183 1.66 8.61 -31.57
C VAL A 183 2.45 8.72 -32.87
N VAL A 184 3.75 8.42 -32.81
CA VAL A 184 4.66 8.44 -33.96
C VAL A 184 4.55 7.15 -34.77
N LYS A 185 4.54 6.00 -34.08
CA LYS A 185 4.35 4.68 -34.70
C LYS A 185 4.01 3.60 -33.67
N ASP A 186 3.38 2.53 -34.12
CA ASP A 186 3.31 1.27 -33.37
C ASP A 186 4.65 0.53 -33.46
N VAL A 187 5.04 -0.11 -32.39
CA VAL A 187 6.30 -0.82 -32.29
C VAL A 187 6.09 -2.25 -31.75
N VAL A 188 6.97 -3.14 -32.19
CA VAL A 188 7.11 -4.48 -31.62
C VAL A 188 8.53 -4.59 -31.14
N LEU A 189 8.70 -4.94 -29.86
CA LEU A 189 10.01 -5.25 -29.29
C LEU A 189 10.34 -6.70 -29.57
N GLU A 190 11.59 -6.94 -29.95
CA GLU A 190 12.16 -8.27 -30.09
C GLU A 190 13.44 -8.35 -29.26
N ALA A 191 13.49 -9.30 -28.34
CA ALA A 191 14.61 -9.47 -27.41
C ALA A 191 15.01 -8.17 -26.67
N GLY A 192 14.03 -7.38 -26.26
CA GLY A 192 14.26 -6.13 -25.53
C GLY A 192 14.93 -5.01 -26.34
N LYS A 193 14.86 -5.04 -27.68
CA LYS A 193 15.52 -4.06 -28.56
C LYS A 193 14.50 -3.29 -29.39
N LEU A 194 14.78 -1.99 -29.59
CA LEU A 194 14.02 -1.12 -30.46
C LEU A 194 14.97 -0.30 -31.35
N ASP A 195 14.83 -0.44 -32.64
CA ASP A 195 15.51 0.43 -33.60
C ASP A 195 14.85 1.81 -33.63
N VAL A 196 15.61 2.83 -33.30
CA VAL A 196 15.22 4.24 -33.26
C VAL A 196 16.02 5.10 -34.25
N SER A 197 16.80 4.49 -35.14
CA SER A 197 17.68 5.19 -36.08
C SER A 197 16.91 6.15 -37.03
N ALA A 198 15.69 5.79 -37.41
CA ALA A 198 14.82 6.58 -38.29
C ALA A 198 14.08 7.72 -37.57
N LEU A 199 14.20 7.86 -36.25
CA LEU A 199 13.55 8.93 -35.52
C LEU A 199 14.35 10.24 -35.59
N SER A 200 13.65 11.37 -35.63
CA SER A 200 14.28 12.68 -35.44
C SER A 200 14.82 12.84 -34.02
N SER A 201 15.83 13.70 -33.85
CA SER A 201 16.31 14.03 -32.51
C SER A 201 15.20 14.63 -31.65
N GLY A 202 15.05 14.14 -30.42
CA GLY A 202 13.97 14.58 -29.55
C GLY A 202 13.74 13.67 -28.34
N VAL A 203 12.74 14.04 -27.54
CA VAL A 203 12.28 13.27 -26.39
C VAL A 203 11.10 12.40 -26.81
N TYR A 204 11.15 11.14 -26.45
CA TYR A 204 10.12 10.16 -26.76
C TYR A 204 9.71 9.37 -25.53
N THR A 205 8.46 8.92 -25.53
CA THR A 205 7.93 7.96 -24.54
C THR A 205 7.50 6.70 -25.29
N LEU A 206 8.02 5.57 -24.85
CA LEU A 206 7.60 4.25 -25.30
C LEU A 206 6.53 3.73 -24.34
N MET A 207 5.33 3.45 -24.85
CA MET A 207 4.26 2.78 -24.12
C MET A 207 4.18 1.33 -24.57
N LEU A 208 4.34 0.40 -23.63
CA LEU A 208 4.42 -1.04 -23.90
C LEU A 208 3.23 -1.76 -23.25
N GLN A 209 2.59 -2.64 -24.02
CA GLN A 209 1.54 -3.52 -23.52
C GLN A 209 2.18 -4.79 -22.96
N THR A 210 2.16 -4.96 -21.65
CA THR A 210 2.68 -6.13 -20.95
C THR A 210 1.54 -6.99 -20.40
N PRO A 211 1.77 -8.26 -20.07
CA PRO A 211 0.73 -9.11 -19.46
C PRO A 211 0.14 -8.55 -18.16
N THR A 212 0.84 -7.64 -17.49
CA THR A 212 0.47 -7.07 -16.20
C THR A 212 0.03 -5.60 -16.30
N GLY A 213 -0.10 -5.04 -17.51
CA GLY A 213 -0.55 -3.67 -17.74
C GLY A 213 0.31 -2.90 -18.73
N VAL A 214 0.17 -1.56 -18.72
CA VAL A 214 0.91 -0.66 -19.61
C VAL A 214 2.14 -0.13 -18.89
N ALA A 215 3.33 -0.39 -19.46
CA ALA A 215 4.59 0.21 -19.00
C ALA A 215 4.96 1.43 -19.86
N ARG A 216 5.66 2.40 -19.26
CA ARG A 216 6.12 3.64 -19.93
C ARG A 216 7.61 3.84 -19.68
N VAL A 217 8.36 4.10 -20.74
CA VAL A 217 9.80 4.37 -20.68
C VAL A 217 10.12 5.59 -21.50
N GLY A 218 10.71 6.61 -20.87
CA GLY A 218 11.18 7.82 -21.55
C GLY A 218 12.63 7.67 -22.03
N PHE A 219 12.94 8.19 -23.23
CA PHE A 219 14.29 8.28 -23.74
C PHE A 219 14.51 9.51 -24.63
N VAL A 220 15.78 9.85 -24.84
CA VAL A 220 16.21 10.93 -25.70
C VAL A 220 16.89 10.36 -26.93
N ARG A 221 16.42 10.68 -28.14
CA ARG A 221 17.07 10.38 -29.41
C ARG A 221 18.04 11.55 -29.75
N LYS A 222 19.31 11.23 -30.03
CA LYS A 222 20.33 12.20 -30.48
C LYS A 222 20.12 12.65 -31.90
#